data_90d960ba84a02f1f4eddab8afae1b3de
#
_entry.id   90d960ba84a02f1f4eddab8afae1b3de
#
_cell.length_a   1.000
_cell.length_b   1.000
_cell.length_c   1.000
_cell.angle_alpha   90.00
_cell.angle_beta   90.00
_cell.angle_gamma   90.00
#
_symmetry.space_group_name_H-M   'P 1'
#
loop_
_entity.id
_entity.type
_entity.pdbx_description
1 polymer ?
#
loop_
_entity_poly.entity_id
_entity_poly.type
_entity_poly.pdbx_seq_one_letter_code
_entity_poly.pdbx_strand_id
1 'polypeptide(L)' 'MAKPVKAKDICKWAKLNHVPLDPESVEDKQYIKETIALTSRWLDEGISRDISIQMACEQVLLGKEVEW' A
#
# COMPACT_ATOMS: atom_id res chain seq x y z
N MET A 1 13.54 -15.34 4.31
CA MET A 1 13.46 -14.08 3.55
C MET A 1 12.02 -13.68 3.35
N ALA A 2 11.71 -12.43 3.60
CA ALA A 2 10.38 -11.92 3.35
C ALA A 2 10.13 -11.81 1.85
N LYS A 3 8.94 -12.22 1.40
CA LYS A 3 8.58 -12.07 0.00
C LYS A 3 8.35 -10.58 -0.31
N PRO A 4 8.74 -10.12 -1.50
CA PRO A 4 8.47 -8.73 -1.87
C PRO A 4 6.97 -8.48 -1.94
N VAL A 5 6.56 -7.28 -1.54
CA VAL A 5 5.17 -6.86 -1.63
C VAL A 5 4.89 -6.45 -3.07
N LYS A 6 3.76 -6.90 -3.60
CA LYS A 6 3.37 -6.64 -4.98
C LYS A 6 2.09 -5.80 -5.03
N ALA A 7 1.80 -5.27 -6.20
CA ALA A 7 0.59 -4.47 -6.42
C ALA A 7 -0.68 -5.20 -5.99
N LYS A 8 -0.77 -6.51 -6.22
CA LYS A 8 -1.96 -7.28 -5.83
C LYS A 8 -2.17 -7.32 -4.32
N ASP A 9 -1.09 -7.27 -3.54
CA ASP A 9 -1.20 -7.23 -2.07
C ASP A 9 -1.84 -5.92 -1.62
N ILE A 10 -1.46 -4.82 -2.26
CA ILE A 10 -2.01 -3.50 -1.97
C ILE A 10 -3.48 -3.44 -2.39
N CYS A 11 -3.81 -3.95 -3.58
CA CYS A 11 -5.19 -3.99 -4.06
C CYS A 11 -6.07 -4.86 -3.16
N LYS A 12 -5.55 -5.96 -2.67
CA LYS A 12 -6.27 -6.84 -1.74
C LYS A 12 -6.60 -6.10 -0.45
N TRP A 13 -5.64 -5.41 0.11
CA TRP A 13 -5.86 -4.61 1.32
C TRP A 13 -6.93 -3.55 1.08
N ALA A 14 -6.82 -2.84 -0.04
CA ALA A 14 -7.78 -1.79 -0.39
C ALA A 14 -9.21 -2.36 -0.52
N LYS A 15 -9.34 -3.51 -1.16
CA LYS A 15 -10.64 -4.16 -1.31
C LYS A 15 -11.24 -4.57 0.03
N LEU A 16 -10.42 -5.11 0.93
CA LEU A 16 -10.86 -5.52 2.26
C LEU A 16 -11.30 -4.34 3.12
N ASN A 17 -10.71 -3.19 2.90
CA ASN A 17 -10.99 -1.98 3.67
C ASN A 17 -11.89 -0.97 2.93
N HIS A 18 -12.50 -1.40 1.84
CA HIS A 18 -13.42 -0.58 1.03
C HIS A 18 -12.79 0.72 0.54
N VAL A 19 -11.50 0.68 0.22
CA VAL A 19 -10.77 1.81 -0.37
C VAL A 19 -10.80 1.65 -1.88
N PRO A 20 -11.36 2.62 -2.63
CA PRO A 20 -11.38 2.54 -4.09
C PRO A 20 -9.97 2.64 -4.66
N LEU A 21 -9.55 1.59 -5.38
CA LEU A 21 -8.23 1.54 -5.97
C LEU A 21 -8.32 0.76 -7.28
N ASP A 22 -8.03 1.46 -8.39
CA ASP A 22 -8.05 0.86 -9.72
C ASP A 22 -6.62 0.58 -10.17
N PRO A 23 -6.21 -0.71 -10.28
CA PRO A 23 -4.85 -1.05 -10.67
C PRO A 23 -4.53 -0.67 -12.12
N GLU A 24 -5.52 -0.31 -12.91
CA GLU A 24 -5.31 0.12 -14.30
C GLU A 24 -5.23 1.65 -14.43
N SER A 25 -5.64 2.38 -13.41
CA SER A 25 -5.56 3.84 -13.40
C SER A 25 -4.11 4.29 -13.23
N VAL A 26 -3.69 5.25 -14.05
CA VAL A 26 -2.33 5.82 -13.96
C VAL A 26 -2.09 6.46 -12.59
N GLU A 27 -3.07 7.20 -12.09
CA GLU A 27 -2.97 7.84 -10.79
C GLU A 27 -2.89 6.80 -9.66
N ASP A 28 -3.72 5.78 -9.72
CA ASP A 28 -3.74 4.75 -8.69
C ASP A 28 -2.49 3.88 -8.75
N LYS A 29 -1.93 3.64 -9.94
CA LYS A 29 -0.64 2.94 -10.08
C LYS A 29 0.46 3.68 -9.32
N GLN A 30 0.43 5.00 -9.35
CA GLN A 30 1.40 5.82 -8.62
C GLN A 30 1.27 5.60 -7.11
N TYR A 31 0.05 5.60 -6.58
CA TYR A 31 -0.19 5.32 -5.16
C TYR A 31 0.23 3.90 -4.79
N ILE A 32 -0.05 2.92 -5.63
CA ILE A 32 0.38 1.54 -5.42
C ILE A 32 1.90 1.47 -5.32
N LYS A 33 2.59 2.12 -6.23
CA LYS A 33 4.05 2.14 -6.28
C LYS A 33 4.64 2.76 -5.01
N GLU A 34 4.08 3.89 -4.58
CA GLU A 34 4.51 4.56 -3.35
C GLU A 34 4.26 3.68 -2.12
N THR A 35 3.11 3.01 -2.08
CA THR A 35 2.77 2.11 -0.99
C THR A 35 3.74 0.94 -0.91
N ILE A 36 4.09 0.35 -2.05
CA ILE A 36 5.05 -0.75 -2.10
C ILE A 36 6.42 -0.30 -1.60
N ALA A 37 6.88 0.87 -2.04
CA ALA A 37 8.17 1.41 -1.61
C ALA A 37 8.21 1.62 -0.10
N LEU A 38 7.16 2.19 0.46
CA LEU A 38 7.06 2.45 1.90
C LEU A 38 6.99 1.13 2.70
N THR A 39 6.21 0.17 2.20
CA THR A 39 6.10 -1.15 2.83
C THR A 39 7.45 -1.84 2.86
N SER A 40 8.19 -1.80 1.74
CA SER A 40 9.52 -2.42 1.65
C SER A 40 10.48 -1.81 2.65
N ARG A 41 10.42 -0.50 2.82
CA ARG A 41 11.26 0.22 3.78
C ARG A 41 11.02 -0.28 5.21
N TRP A 42 9.75 -0.43 5.60
CA TRP A 42 9.43 -0.90 6.95
C TRP A 42 9.77 -2.37 7.14
N LEU A 43 9.65 -3.19 6.10
CA LEU A 43 10.10 -4.58 6.15
C LEU A 43 11.59 -4.66 6.41
N ASP A 44 12.38 -3.79 5.79
CA ASP A 44 13.82 -3.71 6.02
C ASP A 44 14.16 -3.30 7.44
N GLU A 45 13.28 -2.55 8.08
CA GLU A 45 13.45 -2.15 9.48
C GLU A 45 13.02 -3.22 10.48
N GLY A 46 12.51 -4.35 9.98
CA GLY A 46 12.12 -5.47 10.83
C GLY A 46 10.66 -5.49 11.26
N ILE A 47 9.83 -4.61 10.69
CA ILE A 47 8.41 -4.58 10.98
C ILE A 47 7.73 -5.74 10.23
N SER A 48 6.73 -6.38 10.84
CA SER A 48 6.04 -7.50 10.22
C SER A 48 5.39 -7.10 8.90
N ARG A 49 5.24 -8.07 7.99
CA ARG A 49 4.69 -7.82 6.67
C ARG A 49 3.27 -7.24 6.73
N ASP A 50 2.40 -7.84 7.54
CA ASP A 50 1.01 -7.40 7.65
C ASP A 50 0.91 -5.97 8.19
N ILE A 51 1.67 -5.66 9.22
CA ILE A 51 1.69 -4.33 9.82
C ILE A 51 2.27 -3.32 8.83
N SER A 52 3.35 -3.69 8.12
CA SER A 52 3.99 -2.81 7.14
C SER A 52 3.02 -2.46 6.01
N ILE A 53 2.29 -3.46 5.49
CA ILE A 53 1.30 -3.23 4.44
C ILE A 53 0.19 -2.32 4.95
N GLN A 54 -0.35 -2.62 6.12
CA GLN A 54 -1.43 -1.83 6.71
C GLN A 54 -1.02 -0.37 6.90
N MET A 55 0.11 -0.13 7.53
CA MET A 55 0.59 1.23 7.78
C MET A 55 0.86 2.00 6.50
N ALA A 56 1.49 1.34 5.53
CA ALA A 56 1.78 1.99 4.24
C ALA A 56 0.49 2.32 3.49
N CYS A 57 -0.47 1.40 3.45
CA CYS A 57 -1.74 1.64 2.80
C CYS A 57 -2.52 2.76 3.48
N GLU A 58 -2.52 2.80 4.80
CA GLU A 58 -3.19 3.87 5.52
C GLU A 58 -2.59 5.23 5.19
N GLN A 59 -1.27 5.33 5.17
CA GLN A 59 -0.61 6.61 4.89
C GLN A 59 -0.80 7.08 3.45
N VAL A 60 -0.70 6.17 2.50
CA VAL A 60 -0.75 6.53 1.08
C VAL A 60 -2.18 6.55 0.57
N LEU A 61 -2.92 5.46 0.76
CA LEU A 61 -4.24 5.31 0.16
C LEU A 61 -5.32 6.11 0.88
N LEU A 62 -5.33 6.10 2.19
CA LEU A 62 -6.29 6.90 2.95
C LEU A 62 -5.92 8.38 2.91
N GLY A 63 -4.64 8.68 2.84
CA GLY A 63 -4.16 10.06 2.74
C GLY A 63 -4.61 10.76 1.46
N LYS A 64 -4.82 10.02 0.37
CA LYS A 64 -5.24 10.63 -0.90
C LYS A 64 -6.67 11.16 -0.86
N GLU A 65 -7.49 10.68 0.06
CA GLU A 65 -8.88 11.12 0.20
C GLU A 65 -9.04 12.29 1.17
N VAL A 66 -7.97 12.62 1.86
CA VAL A 66 -7.99 13.72 2.83
C VAL A 66 -7.46 14.98 2.15
N GLU A 67 -8.34 15.91 1.89
CA GLU A 67 -7.93 17.23 1.39
C GLU A 67 -7.68 18.13 2.60
N TRP A 68 -6.46 18.58 2.68
CA TRP A 68 -6.05 19.48 3.75
C TRP A 68 -6.34 20.93 3.38
#